data_c5e2e384c7ff20cd1b963b288a46fe39
#
_entry.id   c5e2e384c7ff20cd1b963b288a46fe39
#
_cell.length_a   1.000
_cell.length_b   1.000
_cell.length_c   1.000
_cell.angle_alpha   90.00
_cell.angle_beta   90.00
_cell.angle_gamma   90.00
#
_symmetry.space_group_name_H-M   'P 1'
#
loop_
_entity.id
_entity.type
_entity.pdbx_description
1 polymer ?
#
loop_
_entity_poly.entity_id
_entity_poly.type
_entity_poly.pdbx_seq_one_letter_code
_entity_poly.pdbx_strand_id
1 'polypeptide(L)' 'MKESLNVIVAGVTGYIGIELVKILLKHPKVNIKNICAKKSIGRSLYNFDPFFRRKKLPKISNIKNINFNNID' A
#
# COMPACT_ATOMS: atom_id res chain seq x y z
N MET A 1 5.53 -17.21 -16.06
CA MET A 1 4.52 -16.15 -16.07
C MET A 1 4.08 -15.85 -14.64
N LYS A 2 4.02 -14.59 -14.27
CA LYS A 2 3.57 -14.23 -12.94
C LYS A 2 2.06 -14.31 -12.82
N GLU A 3 1.59 -14.91 -11.74
CA GLU A 3 0.17 -14.97 -11.45
C GLU A 3 -0.33 -13.72 -10.74
N SER A 4 0.58 -12.92 -10.18
CA SER A 4 0.22 -11.68 -9.49
C SER A 4 1.26 -10.61 -9.76
N LEU A 5 0.85 -9.35 -9.59
CA LEU A 5 1.71 -8.19 -9.73
C LEU A 5 2.05 -7.65 -8.35
N ASN A 6 3.31 -7.35 -8.14
CA ASN A 6 3.78 -6.68 -6.91
C ASN A 6 3.79 -5.17 -7.15
N VAL A 7 3.04 -4.43 -6.38
CA VAL A 7 2.90 -2.99 -6.58
C VAL A 7 3.26 -2.21 -5.32
N ILE A 8 3.63 -0.96 -5.52
CA ILE A 8 3.82 0.02 -4.46
C ILE A 8 2.79 1.13 -4.68
N VAL A 9 2.13 1.55 -3.61
CA VAL A 9 1.20 2.68 -3.68
C VAL A 9 1.84 3.85 -2.96
N ALA A 10 2.02 4.97 -3.66
CA ALA A 10 2.56 6.20 -3.10
C ALA A 10 1.43 7.18 -2.79
N GLY A 11 1.64 8.05 -1.80
CA GLY A 11 0.64 9.03 -1.42
C GLY A 11 -0.57 8.43 -0.72
N VAL A 12 -0.36 7.36 0.06
CA VAL A 12 -1.47 6.59 0.64
C VAL A 12 -2.27 7.34 1.70
N THR A 13 -1.74 8.41 2.27
CA THR A 13 -2.47 9.18 3.29
C THR A 13 -3.44 10.19 2.68
N GLY A 14 -3.38 10.42 1.36
CA GLY A 14 -4.35 11.25 0.67
C GLY A 14 -5.63 10.47 0.37
N TYR A 15 -6.72 11.21 0.14
CA TYR A 15 -8.01 10.60 -0.13
C TYR A 15 -7.95 9.63 -1.33
N ILE A 16 -7.32 10.08 -2.42
CA ILE A 16 -7.21 9.27 -3.63
C ILE A 16 -6.35 8.02 -3.37
N GLY A 17 -5.25 8.17 -2.63
CA GLY A 17 -4.38 7.04 -2.31
C GLY A 17 -5.08 5.97 -1.48
N ILE A 18 -5.87 6.39 -0.49
CA ILE A 18 -6.66 5.46 0.32
C ILE A 18 -7.67 4.69 -0.53
N GLU A 19 -8.39 5.40 -1.40
CA GLU A 19 -9.36 4.76 -2.28
C GLU A 19 -8.69 3.79 -3.26
N LEU A 20 -7.51 4.14 -3.76
CA LEU A 20 -6.76 3.25 -4.64
C LEU A 20 -6.37 1.96 -3.91
N VAL A 21 -5.91 2.05 -2.67
CA VAL A 21 -5.58 0.85 -1.91
C VAL A 21 -6.81 -0.05 -1.73
N LYS A 22 -7.97 0.54 -1.45
CA LYS A 22 -9.21 -0.23 -1.32
C LYS A 22 -9.52 -0.99 -2.61
N ILE A 23 -9.36 -0.35 -3.76
CA ILE A 23 -9.61 -0.97 -5.06
C ILE A 23 -8.62 -2.11 -5.30
N LEU A 24 -7.33 -1.87 -5.04
CA LEU A 24 -6.30 -2.87 -5.28
C LEU A 24 -6.44 -4.09 -4.37
N LEU A 25 -6.92 -3.90 -3.14
CA LEU A 25 -7.16 -5.02 -2.23
C LEU A 25 -8.24 -5.98 -2.74
N LYS A 26 -9.14 -5.50 -3.58
CA LYS A 26 -10.17 -6.34 -4.18
C LYS A 26 -9.70 -7.06 -5.44
N HIS A 27 -8.51 -6.71 -5.95
CA HIS A 27 -7.98 -7.30 -7.16
C HIS A 27 -7.22 -8.57 -6.83
N PRO A 28 -7.65 -9.76 -7.33
CA PRO A 28 -7.08 -11.03 -6.88
C PRO A 28 -5.63 -11.25 -7.33
N LYS A 29 -5.17 -10.52 -8.32
CA LYS A 29 -3.82 -10.70 -8.87
C LYS A 29 -2.87 -9.55 -8.56
N VAL A 30 -3.25 -8.68 -7.63
CA VAL A 30 -2.38 -7.59 -7.19
C VAL A 30 -1.94 -7.84 -5.76
N ASN A 31 -0.64 -7.74 -5.55
CA ASN A 31 -0.03 -7.85 -4.22
C ASN A 31 0.59 -6.49 -3.86
N ILE A 32 0.07 -5.85 -2.84
CA ILE A 32 0.59 -4.57 -2.38
C ILE A 32 1.81 -4.84 -1.50
N LYS A 33 3.00 -4.60 -2.03
CA LYS A 33 4.25 -4.84 -1.32
C LYS A 33 4.57 -3.73 -0.33
N ASN A 34 4.32 -2.49 -0.71
CA ASN A 34 4.63 -1.34 0.12
C ASN A 34 3.60 -0.25 -0.10
N ILE A 35 3.37 0.54 0.94
CA ILE A 35 2.58 1.76 0.87
C ILE A 35 3.45 2.89 1.39
N CYS A 36 3.43 4.02 0.70
CA CYS A 36 4.37 5.11 0.94
C CYS A 36 3.67 6.43 1.12
N ALA A 37 4.23 7.29 1.96
CA ALA A 37 3.80 8.66 2.13
C ALA A 37 4.98 9.50 2.62
N LYS A 38 4.83 10.81 2.54
CA LYS A 38 5.85 11.73 3.09
C LYS A 38 5.71 11.90 4.59
N LYS A 39 4.50 11.73 5.11
CA LYS A 39 4.20 11.86 6.53
C LYS A 39 3.62 10.57 7.05
N SER A 40 3.58 10.44 8.37
CA SER A 40 2.97 9.29 9.05
C SER A 40 3.70 7.97 8.78
N ILE A 41 4.98 8.05 8.48
CA ILE A 41 5.82 6.86 8.27
C ILE A 41 5.80 6.01 9.56
N GLY A 42 5.66 4.71 9.39
CA GLY A 42 5.59 3.77 10.49
C GLY A 42 4.17 3.54 11.01
N ARG A 43 3.20 4.31 10.55
CA ARG A 43 1.81 4.13 10.95
C ARG A 43 1.09 3.15 10.03
N SER A 44 -0.01 2.61 10.53
CA SER A 44 -0.88 1.72 9.78
C SER A 44 -1.98 2.55 9.09
N LEU A 45 -2.45 2.08 7.91
CA LEU A 45 -3.60 2.72 7.27
C LEU A 45 -4.86 2.63 8.12
N TYR A 46 -4.95 1.68 9.02
CA TYR A 46 -6.08 1.62 9.94
C TYR A 46 -6.20 2.92 10.76
N ASN A 47 -5.09 3.61 11.02
CA ASN A 47 -5.13 4.89 11.75
C ASN A 47 -5.87 5.98 10.99
N PHE A 48 -6.04 5.83 9.67
CA PHE A 48 -6.71 6.81 8.81
C PHE A 48 -8.11 6.37 8.40
N ASP A 49 -8.35 5.06 8.29
CA ASP A 49 -9.64 4.56 7.84
C ASP A 49 -9.89 3.18 8.46
N PRO A 50 -10.98 3.02 9.24
CA PRO A 50 -11.31 1.74 9.88
C PRO A 50 -11.50 0.57 8.91
N PHE A 51 -11.71 0.84 7.62
CA PHE A 51 -11.82 -0.20 6.60
C PHE A 51 -10.62 -1.15 6.64
N PHE A 52 -9.44 -0.65 7.02
CA PHE A 52 -8.21 -1.44 7.00
C PHE A 52 -7.96 -2.24 8.27
N ARG A 53 -8.93 -2.29 9.18
CA ARG A 53 -8.75 -2.90 10.49
C ARG A 53 -8.26 -4.34 10.44
N ARG A 54 -8.78 -5.14 9.51
CA ARG A 54 -8.41 -6.54 9.41
C ARG A 54 -7.64 -6.87 8.13
N LYS A 55 -7.12 -5.86 7.48
CA LYS A 55 -6.37 -6.06 6.25
C LYS A 55 -4.89 -6.22 6.56
N LYS A 56 -4.27 -7.19 5.92
CA LYS A 56 -2.82 -7.40 6.05
C LYS A 56 -2.10 -6.47 5.10
N LEU A 57 -1.69 -5.34 5.62
CA LEU A 57 -0.94 -4.36 4.85
C LEU A 57 0.32 -3.97 5.62
N PRO A 58 1.42 -3.66 4.91
CA PRO A 58 2.60 -3.13 5.58
C PRO A 58 2.30 -1.75 6.16
N LYS A 59 3.15 -1.32 7.08
CA LYS A 59 3.07 0.04 7.59
C LYS A 59 3.58 1.02 6.55
N ILE A 60 3.19 2.27 6.69
CA ILE A 60 3.58 3.34 5.76
C ILE A 60 5.09 3.51 5.81
N SER A 61 5.72 3.52 4.64
CA SER A 61 7.17 3.64 4.50
C SER A 61 7.54 4.91 3.74
N ASN A 62 8.82 5.30 3.86
CA ASN A 62 9.38 6.34 3.02
C ASN A 62 9.78 5.70 1.70
N ILE A 63 9.36 6.30 0.58
CA ILE A 63 9.64 5.75 -0.75
C ILE A 63 11.15 5.63 -1.02
N LYS A 64 11.95 6.47 -0.37
CA LYS A 64 13.42 6.42 -0.53
C LYS A 64 14.02 5.14 0.04
N ASN A 65 13.32 4.44 0.91
CA ASN A 65 13.80 3.23 1.56
C ASN A 65 13.25 1.96 0.94
N ILE A 66 12.55 2.06 -0.18
CA ILE A 66 11.90 0.92 -0.81
C ILE A 66 12.88 0.22 -1.74
N ASN A 67 12.88 -1.11 -1.67
CA ASN A 67 13.60 -1.94 -2.62
C ASN A 67 12.67 -2.24 -3.80
N PHE A 68 13.05 -1.74 -4.99
CA PHE A 68 12.21 -1.88 -6.17
C PHE A 68 12.49 -3.16 -6.97
N ASN A 69 13.39 -4.03 -6.50
CA ASN A 69 13.80 -5.20 -7.27
C ASN A 69 12.65 -6.17 -7.58
N ASN A 70 11.66 -6.26 -6.70
CA ASN A 70 10.55 -7.20 -6.86
C ASN A 70 9.24 -6.49 -7.20
N ILE A 71 9.32 -5.29 -7.73
CA ILE A 71 8.13 -4.50 -8.07
C ILE A 71 7.91 -4.56 -9.59
N ASP A 72 6.68 -4.71 -9.96
CA ASP A 72 6.26 -4.81 -11.36
C ASP A 72 5.84 -3.48 -11.98
#